data_60968fb2e20dd7eafbda20db11eaed05
#
_entry.id   60968fb2e20dd7eafbda20db11eaed05
#
_cell.length_a   1.000
_cell.length_b   1.000
_cell.length_c   1.000
_cell.angle_alpha   90.00
_cell.angle_beta   90.00
_cell.angle_gamma   90.00
#
_symmetry.space_group_name_H-M   'P 1'
#
loop_
_entity.id
_entity.type
_entity.pdbx_description
1 polymer ?
#
loop_
_entity_poly.entity_id
_entity_poly.type
_entity_poly.pdbx_seq_one_letter_code
_entity_poly.pdbx_strand_id
1 'polypeptide(L)'
;MADYFCRDAIVRWHCTNERFTAEEYIRANCQYPGNWRGELERVIKKGDCIVTAARVYAADGAPSFHVASFYRLREGRIAELDEYWGDDGPAPAWRRSLGLGVPIPE
;
A
#
# COMPACT_ATOMS: atom_id res chain seq x y z
N MET A 1 3.63 14.49 8.49
CA MET A 1 2.68 13.51 7.92
C MET A 1 1.23 13.78 8.29
N ALA A 2 0.96 14.16 9.54
CA ALA A 2 -0.40 14.46 10.01
C ALA A 2 -1.10 15.55 9.19
N ASP A 3 -0.35 16.49 8.64
CA ASP A 3 -0.89 17.62 7.86
C ASP A 3 -1.53 17.21 6.54
N TYR A 4 -1.24 16.01 6.05
CA TYR A 4 -1.82 15.51 4.81
C TYR A 4 -3.21 14.91 5.01
N PHE A 5 -3.63 14.71 6.25
CA PHE A 5 -4.89 14.06 6.58
C PHE A 5 -5.91 15.04 7.14
N CYS A 6 -7.19 14.79 6.80
CA CYS A 6 -8.28 15.44 7.53
C CYS A 6 -8.27 14.95 8.97
N ARG A 7 -8.79 15.76 9.89
CA ARG A 7 -8.83 15.42 11.32
C ARG A 7 -9.62 14.13 11.58
N ASP A 8 -10.67 13.90 10.82
CA ASP A 8 -11.56 12.73 10.93
C ASP A 8 -11.27 11.67 9.88
N ALA A 9 -10.07 11.67 9.29
CA ALA A 9 -9.70 10.73 8.25
C ALA A 9 -9.74 9.29 8.75
N ILE A 10 -10.12 8.40 7.85
CA ILE A 10 -10.20 6.96 8.11
C ILE A 10 -9.28 6.23 7.14
N VAL A 11 -8.51 5.29 7.66
CA VAL A 11 -7.65 4.42 6.85
C VAL A 11 -8.11 2.98 7.04
N ARG A 12 -8.26 2.25 5.93
CA ARG A 12 -8.67 0.85 5.95
C ARG A 12 -7.62 -0.03 5.29
N TRP A 13 -7.18 -1.04 6.01
CA TRP A 13 -6.32 -2.10 5.47
C TRP A 13 -7.21 -3.32 5.23
N HIS A 14 -7.63 -3.51 4.00
CA HIS A 14 -8.63 -4.51 3.67
C HIS A 14 -8.15 -5.95 3.83
N CYS A 15 -6.87 -6.19 3.55
CA CYS A 15 -6.33 -7.57 3.61
C CYS A 15 -6.25 -8.12 5.04
N THR A 16 -6.16 -7.24 6.03
CA THR A 16 -6.14 -7.62 7.44
C THR A 16 -7.43 -7.25 8.17
N ASN A 17 -8.38 -6.63 7.45
CA ASN A 17 -9.66 -6.19 8.01
C ASN A 17 -9.47 -5.24 9.19
N GLU A 18 -8.64 -4.23 9.01
CA GLU A 18 -8.36 -3.21 10.02
C GLU A 18 -8.79 -1.83 9.57
N ARG A 19 -9.27 -1.04 10.53
CA ARG A 19 -9.60 0.37 10.32
C ARG A 19 -8.84 1.20 11.33
N PHE A 20 -8.21 2.28 10.85
CA PHE A 20 -7.39 3.18 11.66
C PHE A 20 -7.88 4.62 11.56
N THR A 21 -7.69 5.37 12.63
CA THR A 21 -7.65 6.83 12.52
C THR A 21 -6.34 7.22 11.84
N ALA A 22 -6.24 8.46 11.35
CA ALA A 22 -4.99 8.93 10.76
C ALA A 22 -3.82 8.82 11.73
N GLU A 23 -4.05 9.16 12.99
CA GLU A 23 -3.02 9.07 14.03
C GLU A 23 -2.54 7.64 14.25
N GLU A 24 -3.47 6.69 14.33
CA GLU A 24 -3.14 5.28 14.47
C GLU A 24 -2.36 4.76 13.25
N TYR A 25 -2.76 5.16 12.05
CA TYR A 25 -2.10 4.76 10.82
C TYR A 25 -0.65 5.26 10.78
N ILE A 26 -0.44 6.53 11.10
CA ILE A 26 0.90 7.11 11.16
C ILE A 26 1.75 6.36 12.19
N ARG A 27 1.18 6.11 13.36
CA ARG A 27 1.85 5.39 14.42
C ARG A 27 2.22 3.96 14.02
N ALA A 28 1.31 3.25 13.35
CA ALA A 28 1.56 1.89 12.87
C ALA A 28 2.74 1.87 11.89
N ASN A 29 2.80 2.84 10.97
CA ASN A 29 3.89 2.92 10.01
C ASN A 29 5.21 3.33 10.67
N CYS A 30 5.17 4.27 11.61
CA CYS A 30 6.39 4.73 12.28
C CYS A 30 6.98 3.72 13.26
N GLN A 31 6.16 2.84 13.82
CA GLN A 31 6.59 1.83 14.79
C GLN A 31 6.85 0.47 14.16
N TYR A 32 6.55 0.31 12.87
CA TYR A 32 6.84 -0.93 12.18
C TYR A 32 8.36 -1.15 12.17
N PRO A 33 8.84 -2.30 12.66
CA PRO A 33 10.28 -2.51 12.79
C PRO A 33 10.96 -2.64 11.44
N GLY A 34 12.18 -2.15 11.35
CA GLY A 34 12.99 -2.28 10.16
C GLY A 34 13.18 -0.97 9.42
N ASN A 35 14.00 -1.05 8.38
CA ASN A 35 14.35 0.07 7.52
C ASN A 35 13.69 -0.18 6.16
N TRP A 36 12.67 0.61 5.85
CA TRP A 36 11.79 0.38 4.71
C TRP A 36 12.01 1.39 3.60
N ARG A 37 11.84 0.93 2.35
CA ARG A 37 11.89 1.77 1.16
C ARG A 37 10.62 1.59 0.36
N GLY A 38 10.25 2.60 -0.42
CA GLY A 38 9.08 2.56 -1.28
C GLY A 38 9.39 3.04 -2.68
N GLU A 39 8.80 2.38 -3.67
CA GLU A 39 8.84 2.79 -5.07
C GLU A 39 7.42 2.96 -5.57
N LEU A 40 7.12 4.16 -6.06
CA LEU A 40 5.82 4.45 -6.66
C LEU A 40 5.84 3.96 -8.11
N GLU A 41 4.99 3.00 -8.42
CA GLU A 41 4.94 2.38 -9.74
C GLU A 41 3.91 3.01 -10.66
N ARG A 42 2.80 3.48 -10.07
CA ARG A 42 1.66 4.00 -10.81
C ARG A 42 0.92 5.04 -10.02
N VAL A 43 0.50 6.12 -10.66
CA VAL A 43 -0.38 7.14 -10.07
C VAL A 43 -1.46 7.49 -11.06
N ILE A 44 -2.70 7.45 -10.61
CA ILE A 44 -3.86 7.91 -11.39
C ILE A 44 -4.60 8.92 -10.52
N LYS A 45 -4.85 10.09 -11.07
CA LYS A 45 -5.58 11.14 -10.36
C LYS A 45 -6.77 11.60 -11.18
N LYS A 46 -7.94 11.65 -10.55
CA LYS A 46 -9.15 12.19 -11.17
C LYS A 46 -10.00 12.88 -10.10
N GLY A 47 -10.17 14.20 -10.21
CA GLY A 47 -10.89 14.99 -9.22
C GLY A 47 -10.24 14.83 -7.85
N ASP A 48 -11.05 14.47 -6.85
CA ASP A 48 -10.60 14.26 -5.48
C ASP A 48 -10.17 12.81 -5.21
N CYS A 49 -9.99 12.02 -6.25
CA CYS A 49 -9.60 10.63 -6.15
C CYS A 49 -8.18 10.44 -6.67
N ILE A 50 -7.34 9.77 -5.87
CA ILE A 50 -6.00 9.38 -6.30
C ILE A 50 -5.86 7.88 -6.07
N VAL A 51 -5.35 7.18 -7.06
CA VAL A 51 -5.03 5.75 -6.94
C VAL A 51 -3.55 5.56 -7.19
N THR A 52 -2.88 4.85 -6.30
CA THR A 52 -1.46 4.55 -6.47
C THR A 52 -1.21 3.05 -6.37
N ALA A 53 -0.19 2.59 -7.07
CA ALA A 53 0.38 1.27 -6.86
C ALA A 53 1.85 1.47 -6.51
N ALA A 54 2.30 0.82 -5.46
CA ALA A 54 3.65 0.99 -4.96
C ALA A 54 4.23 -0.33 -4.49
N ARG A 55 5.55 -0.42 -4.55
CA ARG A 55 6.30 -1.51 -3.93
C ARG A 55 6.94 -0.98 -2.66
N VAL A 56 6.79 -1.71 -1.56
CA VAL A 56 7.40 -1.38 -0.27
C VAL A 56 8.25 -2.58 0.15
N TYR A 57 9.49 -2.32 0.47
CA TYR A 57 10.42 -3.40 0.77
C TYR A 57 11.42 -3.00 1.85
N ALA A 58 11.94 -3.99 2.56
CA ALA A 58 13.02 -3.77 3.51
C ALA A 58 14.30 -3.39 2.77
N ALA A 59 15.15 -2.59 3.41
CA ALA A 59 16.39 -2.08 2.80
C ALA A 59 17.32 -3.19 2.31
N ASP A 60 17.23 -4.39 2.91
CA ASP A 60 17.99 -5.59 2.49
C ASP A 60 17.29 -6.41 1.39
N GLY A 61 16.14 -5.94 0.90
CA GLY A 61 15.41 -6.56 -0.19
C GLY A 61 14.30 -7.52 0.20
N ALA A 62 14.21 -7.96 1.45
CA ALA A 62 13.17 -8.86 1.93
C ALA A 62 12.85 -8.59 3.40
N PRO A 63 11.57 -8.56 3.82
CA PRO A 63 10.39 -8.81 3.01
C PRO A 63 10.04 -7.68 2.03
N SER A 64 9.16 -7.98 1.09
CA SER A 64 8.71 -7.06 0.06
C SER A 64 7.21 -7.20 -0.15
N PHE A 65 6.55 -6.09 -0.44
CA PHE A 65 5.09 -6.04 -0.61
C PHE A 65 4.75 -5.13 -1.79
N HIS A 66 3.60 -5.41 -2.41
CA HIS A 66 2.95 -4.43 -3.28
C HIS A 66 1.68 -3.95 -2.61
N VAL A 67 1.35 -2.67 -2.81
CA VAL A 67 0.16 -2.07 -2.23
C VAL A 67 -0.56 -1.22 -3.27
N ALA A 68 -1.87 -1.42 -3.38
CA ALA A 68 -2.76 -0.53 -4.13
C ALA A 68 -3.47 0.35 -3.11
N SER A 69 -3.39 1.66 -3.31
CA SER A 69 -3.93 2.65 -2.38
C SER A 69 -4.92 3.55 -3.09
N PHE A 70 -6.09 3.73 -2.48
CA PHE A 70 -7.16 4.58 -2.99
C PHE A 70 -7.36 5.72 -2.00
N TYR A 71 -7.08 6.94 -2.45
CA TYR A 71 -7.17 8.14 -1.64
C TYR A 71 -8.39 8.93 -2.06
N ARG A 72 -9.20 9.35 -1.10
CA ARG A 72 -10.23 10.35 -1.32
C ARG A 72 -9.83 11.62 -0.58
N LEU A 73 -9.78 12.72 -1.31
CA LEU A 73 -9.41 14.03 -0.74
C LEU A 73 -10.65 14.84 -0.40
N ARG A 74 -10.53 15.66 0.63
CA ARG A 74 -11.50 16.69 0.98
C ARG A 74 -10.72 17.93 1.31
N GLU A 75 -10.93 19.00 0.53
CA GLU A 75 -10.21 20.26 0.68
C GLU A 75 -8.68 20.06 0.63
N GLY A 76 -8.22 19.20 -0.28
CA GLY A 76 -6.80 18.95 -0.49
C GLY A 76 -6.13 18.03 0.52
N ARG A 77 -6.90 17.49 1.48
CA ARG A 77 -6.38 16.56 2.49
C ARG A 77 -7.04 15.20 2.37
N ILE A 78 -6.35 14.17 2.80
CA ILE A 78 -6.86 12.80 2.75
C ILE A 78 -7.99 12.64 3.76
N ALA A 79 -9.19 12.34 3.25
CA ALA A 79 -10.37 12.05 4.08
C ALA A 79 -10.52 10.55 4.31
N GLU A 80 -10.22 9.76 3.27
CA GLU A 80 -10.26 8.30 3.34
C GLU A 80 -9.08 7.73 2.55
N LEU A 81 -8.50 6.69 3.09
CA LEU A 81 -7.43 5.92 2.44
C LEU A 81 -7.76 4.45 2.57
N ASP A 82 -7.89 3.77 1.45
CA ASP A 82 -8.13 2.33 1.41
C ASP A 82 -6.91 1.66 0.79
N GLU A 83 -6.32 0.71 1.50
CA GLU A 83 -5.11 0.04 1.06
C GLU A 83 -5.32 -1.46 0.96
N TYR A 84 -4.78 -2.03 -0.12
CA TYR A 84 -4.83 -3.46 -0.42
C TYR A 84 -3.39 -3.94 -0.57
N TRP A 85 -2.91 -4.67 0.43
CA TRP A 85 -1.53 -5.13 0.52
C TRP A 85 -1.41 -6.57 0.06
N GLY A 86 -0.35 -6.87 -0.67
CA GLY A 86 -0.03 -8.23 -1.07
C GLY A 86 1.44 -8.52 -0.82
N ASP A 87 1.73 -9.68 -0.26
CA ASP A 87 3.09 -10.14 -0.07
C ASP A 87 3.69 -10.53 -1.41
N ASP A 88 4.91 -10.08 -1.69
CA ASP A 88 5.64 -10.51 -2.88
C ASP A 88 6.25 -11.88 -2.62
N GLY A 89 6.18 -12.73 -3.62
CA GLY A 89 6.72 -14.07 -3.52
C GLY A 89 6.55 -14.85 -4.81
N PRO A 90 7.01 -16.09 -4.81
CA PRO A 90 6.92 -16.93 -6.00
C PRO A 90 5.47 -17.33 -6.30
N ALA A 91 5.18 -17.64 -7.54
CA ALA A 91 3.91 -18.24 -7.93
C ALA A 91 3.68 -19.53 -7.14
N PRO A 92 2.42 -19.87 -6.81
CA PRO A 92 2.13 -21.13 -6.13
C PRO A 92 2.63 -22.34 -6.90
N ALA A 93 3.03 -23.38 -6.18
CA ALA A 93 3.60 -24.58 -6.79
C ALA A 93 2.68 -25.21 -7.84
N TRP A 94 1.37 -25.20 -7.61
CA TRP A 94 0.41 -25.80 -8.54
C TRP A 94 0.44 -25.15 -9.92
N ARG A 95 0.58 -23.79 -9.98
CA ARG A 95 0.70 -23.09 -11.26
C ARG A 95 2.05 -23.33 -11.91
N ARG A 96 3.12 -23.35 -11.12
CA ARG A 96 4.47 -23.59 -11.65
C ARG A 96 4.58 -24.99 -12.25
N SER A 97 3.98 -25.98 -11.61
CA SER A 97 4.01 -27.36 -12.12
C SER A 97 3.25 -27.54 -13.42
N LEU A 98 2.29 -26.66 -13.71
CA LEU A 98 1.55 -26.66 -14.98
C LEU A 98 2.25 -25.85 -16.08
N GLY A 99 3.35 -25.19 -15.76
CA GLY A 99 4.06 -24.36 -16.72
C GLY A 99 3.30 -23.11 -17.14
N LEU A 100 2.40 -22.60 -16.29
CA LEU A 100 1.59 -21.43 -16.60
C LEU A 100 2.30 -20.15 -16.17
N GLY A 101 2.30 -19.18 -17.07
CA GLY A 101 2.89 -17.87 -16.81
C GLY A 101 4.40 -17.87 -16.87
N VAL A 102 4.95 -16.68 -16.95
CA VAL A 102 6.39 -16.41 -16.92
C VAL A 102 6.60 -15.19 -16.04
N PRO A 103 7.82 -14.96 -15.51
CA PRO A 103 8.09 -13.75 -14.75
C PRO A 103 7.79 -12.50 -15.56
N ILE A 104 7.29 -11.46 -14.89
CA ILE A 104 7.07 -10.14 -15.51
C ILE A 104 8.45 -9.59 -15.87
N PRO A 105 8.68 -9.21 -17.14
CA PRO A 105 9.99 -8.64 -17.53
C PRO A 105 10.19 -7.28 -16.87
N GLU A 106 11.44 -6.98 -16.55
CA GLU A 106 11.83 -5.69 -15.98
C GLU A 106 11.80 -4.57 -17.01
#